data_bf9dc0ce3b9b9326db76a99bb2232e20
#
_entry.id   bf9dc0ce3b9b9326db76a99bb2232e20
#
_cell.length_a   1.000
_cell.length_b   1.000
_cell.length_c   1.000
_cell.angle_alpha   90.00
_cell.angle_beta   90.00
_cell.angle_gamma   90.00
#
_symmetry.space_group_name_H-M   'P 1'
#
loop_
_entity.id
_entity.type
_entity.pdbx_description
1 polymer ?
#
loop_
_entity_poly.entity_id
_entity_poly.type
_entity_poly.pdbx_seq_one_letter_code
_entity_poly.pdbx_strand_id
1 'polypeptide(L)'
;MRLIVICGATATGKSDLAVSLAQQINAEVINADSMQLYKGMDIGTAKITMQERKGVAHHMMDLLEVNQDANVAWYQENARSMISDIHSRGKDAIIVGGTGLYIKAILDELNFPDTDPVVRAELELEFATQGIGPLFDRLAKLDPAAALAIDKANSRRVIRALEVIKITGKPFTASAN
;
A
#
# COMPACT_ATOMS: atom_id res chain seq x y z
N MET A 1 7.72 12.36 -20.24
CA MET A 1 6.94 12.68 -19.04
C MET A 1 7.69 12.14 -17.82
N ARG A 2 7.59 12.81 -16.69
CA ARG A 2 8.35 12.49 -15.47
C ARG A 2 7.41 11.91 -14.42
N LEU A 3 7.95 11.03 -13.59
CA LEU A 3 7.33 10.58 -12.34
C LEU A 3 8.14 11.16 -11.19
N ILE A 4 7.52 12.00 -10.37
CA ILE A 4 8.16 12.72 -9.26
C ILE A 4 7.55 12.19 -7.97
N VAL A 5 8.35 11.99 -6.93
CA VAL A 5 7.88 11.51 -5.63
C VAL A 5 8.17 12.53 -4.55
N ILE A 6 7.13 12.90 -3.80
CA ILE A 6 7.20 13.75 -2.60
C ILE A 6 6.75 12.91 -1.41
N CYS A 7 7.71 12.44 -0.63
CA CYS A 7 7.46 11.60 0.54
C CYS A 7 8.00 12.23 1.83
N GLY A 8 7.43 11.82 2.96
CA GLY A 8 7.85 12.29 4.28
C GLY A 8 6.76 12.13 5.34
N ALA A 9 7.05 12.54 6.56
CA ALA A 9 6.12 12.45 7.69
C ALA A 9 4.83 13.27 7.45
N THR A 10 3.77 12.93 8.19
CA THR A 10 2.52 13.70 8.18
C THR A 10 2.76 15.14 8.65
N ALA A 11 1.97 16.08 8.15
CA ALA A 11 2.02 17.52 8.47
C ALA A 11 3.34 18.26 8.11
N THR A 12 4.10 17.76 7.12
CA THR A 12 5.34 18.41 6.64
C THR A 12 5.15 19.31 5.41
N GLY A 13 3.90 19.64 5.02
CA GLY A 13 3.62 20.51 3.88
C GLY A 13 3.75 19.84 2.50
N LYS A 14 3.77 18.49 2.43
CA LYS A 14 3.91 17.74 1.17
C LYS A 14 2.83 18.08 0.15
N SER A 15 1.58 18.19 0.60
CA SER A 15 0.44 18.44 -0.29
C SER A 15 0.53 19.83 -0.93
N ASP A 16 0.87 20.86 -0.16
CA ASP A 16 1.05 22.22 -0.68
C ASP A 16 2.20 22.29 -1.68
N LEU A 17 3.32 21.62 -1.37
CA LEU A 17 4.46 21.54 -2.28
C LEU A 17 4.06 20.83 -3.58
N ALA A 18 3.30 19.74 -3.50
CA ALA A 18 2.85 18.99 -4.67
C ALA A 18 1.93 19.84 -5.57
N VAL A 19 0.96 20.54 -4.98
CA VAL A 19 0.06 21.44 -5.72
C VAL A 19 0.85 22.55 -6.40
N SER A 20 1.77 23.21 -5.66
CA SER A 20 2.61 24.27 -6.22
C SER A 20 3.47 23.78 -7.38
N LEU A 21 4.10 22.63 -7.24
CA LEU A 21 4.91 22.04 -8.28
C LEU A 21 4.05 21.61 -9.49
N ALA A 22 2.90 20.95 -9.24
CA ALA A 22 2.00 20.48 -10.29
C ALA A 22 1.52 21.63 -11.20
N GLN A 23 1.21 22.80 -10.61
CA GLN A 23 0.83 23.99 -11.37
C GLN A 23 1.96 24.51 -12.26
N GLN A 24 3.21 24.41 -11.81
CA GLN A 24 4.37 24.91 -12.56
C GLN A 24 4.77 24.02 -13.74
N ILE A 25 4.60 22.71 -13.60
CA ILE A 25 5.08 21.74 -14.59
C ILE A 25 3.96 21.01 -15.35
N ASN A 26 2.71 21.44 -15.19
CA ASN A 26 1.52 20.80 -15.79
C ASN A 26 1.42 19.30 -15.40
N ALA A 27 1.49 19.02 -14.09
CA ALA A 27 1.39 17.67 -13.56
C ALA A 27 0.04 17.41 -12.88
N GLU A 28 -0.25 16.13 -12.63
CA GLU A 28 -1.36 15.68 -11.80
C GLU A 28 -0.81 14.90 -10.59
N VAL A 29 -1.56 14.89 -9.49
CA VAL A 29 -1.13 14.31 -8.22
C VAL A 29 -1.76 12.94 -8.01
N ILE A 30 -0.96 11.98 -7.53
CA ILE A 30 -1.38 10.63 -7.12
C ILE A 30 -1.12 10.49 -5.63
N ASN A 31 -2.17 10.23 -4.87
CA ASN A 31 -2.08 10.03 -3.43
C ASN A 31 -1.42 8.68 -3.10
N ALA A 32 -0.45 8.70 -2.19
CA ALA A 32 0.21 7.52 -1.61
C ALA A 32 0.06 7.49 -0.08
N ASP A 33 -1.11 7.88 0.41
CA ASP A 33 -1.53 7.70 1.80
C ASP A 33 -2.70 6.71 1.83
N SER A 34 -2.53 5.58 2.55
CA SER A 34 -3.52 4.50 2.58
C SER A 34 -4.84 4.91 3.21
N MET A 35 -4.83 5.86 4.13
CA MET A 35 -6.05 6.30 4.82
C MET A 35 -6.87 7.29 3.97
N GLN A 36 -6.23 8.02 3.08
CA GLN A 36 -6.92 8.95 2.18
C GLN A 36 -7.61 8.27 1.00
N LEU A 37 -7.43 6.95 0.83
CA LEU A 37 -8.22 6.14 -0.13
C LEU A 37 -9.70 6.09 0.25
N TYR A 38 -10.03 6.21 1.54
CA TYR A 38 -11.37 6.03 2.05
C TYR A 38 -12.18 7.33 2.02
N LYS A 39 -13.43 7.24 1.54
CA LYS A 39 -14.39 8.34 1.55
C LYS A 39 -14.74 8.76 2.97
N GLY A 40 -14.86 10.07 3.19
CA GLY A 40 -15.25 10.65 4.47
C GLY A 40 -14.17 10.61 5.57
N MET A 41 -13.01 9.99 5.31
CA MET A 41 -11.88 10.03 6.26
C MET A 41 -11.00 11.25 5.99
N ASP A 42 -11.52 12.45 6.22
CA ASP A 42 -10.89 13.68 5.77
C ASP A 42 -10.05 14.36 6.85
N ILE A 43 -10.63 14.56 8.05
CA ILE A 43 -9.99 15.36 9.12
C ILE A 43 -8.77 14.65 9.70
N GLY A 44 -8.93 13.39 10.15
CA GLY A 44 -7.86 12.64 10.79
C GLY A 44 -6.70 12.27 9.88
N THR A 45 -6.91 12.33 8.57
CA THR A 45 -5.89 12.02 7.53
C THR A 45 -5.29 13.28 6.91
N ALA A 46 -5.73 14.46 7.32
CA ALA A 46 -5.36 15.73 6.71
C ALA A 46 -5.52 15.71 5.18
N LYS A 47 -6.63 15.15 4.69
CA LYS A 47 -6.92 15.07 3.25
C LYS A 47 -7.09 16.47 2.68
N ILE A 48 -6.40 16.73 1.57
CA ILE A 48 -6.44 18.03 0.90
C ILE A 48 -7.84 18.33 0.36
N THR A 49 -8.40 19.48 0.71
CA THR A 49 -9.71 19.94 0.25
C THR A 49 -9.69 20.35 -1.22
N MET A 50 -10.85 20.41 -1.85
CA MET A 50 -10.98 20.88 -3.25
C MET A 50 -10.44 22.30 -3.44
N GLN A 51 -10.60 23.18 -2.46
CA GLN A 51 -10.07 24.54 -2.50
C GLN A 51 -8.54 24.55 -2.47
N GLU A 52 -7.93 23.74 -1.61
CA GLU A 52 -6.47 23.63 -1.49
C GLU A 52 -5.82 23.00 -2.71
N ARG A 53 -6.53 22.13 -3.44
CA ARG A 53 -6.03 21.54 -4.71
C ARG A 53 -5.82 22.59 -5.81
N LYS A 54 -6.40 23.78 -5.72
CA LYS A 54 -6.22 24.91 -6.67
C LYS A 54 -6.36 24.49 -8.13
N GLY A 55 -7.30 23.60 -8.44
CA GLY A 55 -7.55 23.10 -9.79
C GLY A 55 -6.62 21.96 -10.24
N VAL A 56 -5.67 21.54 -9.43
CA VAL A 56 -4.81 20.38 -9.73
C VAL A 56 -5.60 19.10 -9.53
N ALA A 57 -5.61 18.22 -10.54
CA ALA A 57 -6.24 16.92 -10.45
C ALA A 57 -5.50 16.03 -9.45
N HIS A 58 -6.27 15.40 -8.55
CA HIS A 58 -5.78 14.46 -7.55
C HIS A 58 -6.46 13.11 -7.75
N HIS A 59 -5.65 12.07 -7.79
CA HIS A 59 -6.05 10.68 -8.01
C HIS A 59 -5.73 9.81 -6.82
N MET A 60 -6.29 8.61 -6.75
CA MET A 60 -6.13 7.65 -5.66
C MET A 60 -6.57 8.22 -4.31
N MET A 61 -7.68 8.94 -4.31
CA MET A 61 -8.37 9.47 -3.13
C MET A 61 -9.86 9.17 -3.23
N ASP A 62 -10.53 8.94 -2.09
CA ASP A 62 -11.99 8.73 -2.04
C ASP A 62 -12.51 7.60 -2.94
N LEU A 63 -11.75 6.53 -3.09
CA LEU A 63 -12.09 5.41 -3.96
C LEU A 63 -12.87 4.31 -3.23
N LEU A 64 -12.66 4.15 -1.94
CA LEU A 64 -13.16 3.03 -1.14
C LEU A 64 -14.13 3.50 -0.07
N GLU A 65 -15.13 2.68 0.21
CA GLU A 65 -15.94 2.80 1.41
C GLU A 65 -15.16 2.26 2.63
N VAL A 66 -15.48 2.71 3.84
CA VAL A 66 -14.75 2.34 5.06
C VAL A 66 -14.80 0.84 5.41
N ASN A 67 -15.74 0.11 4.84
CA ASN A 67 -15.89 -1.35 5.00
C ASN A 67 -15.20 -2.16 3.88
N GLN A 68 -14.50 -1.51 2.96
CA GLN A 68 -13.74 -2.17 1.90
C GLN A 68 -12.26 -2.25 2.29
N ASP A 69 -11.62 -3.35 1.92
CA ASP A 69 -10.20 -3.55 2.18
C ASP A 69 -9.35 -3.04 1.02
N ALA A 70 -8.40 -2.16 1.33
CA ALA A 70 -7.34 -1.79 0.42
C ALA A 70 -6.11 -2.69 0.66
N ASN A 71 -5.68 -3.43 -0.36
CA ASN A 71 -4.39 -4.11 -0.32
C ASN A 71 -3.39 -3.45 -1.26
N VAL A 72 -2.12 -3.72 -1.02
CA VAL A 72 -1.03 -3.07 -1.75
C VAL A 72 -0.97 -3.48 -3.23
N ALA A 73 -1.38 -4.70 -3.58
CA ALA A 73 -1.42 -5.16 -4.97
C ALA A 73 -2.48 -4.38 -5.77
N TRP A 74 -3.69 -4.25 -5.22
CA TRP A 74 -4.75 -3.43 -5.80
C TRP A 74 -4.29 -1.97 -5.98
N TYR A 75 -3.64 -1.41 -4.95
CA TYR A 75 -3.12 -0.04 -5.03
C TYR A 75 -2.07 0.11 -6.14
N GLN A 76 -1.11 -0.82 -6.23
CA GLN A 76 -0.06 -0.82 -7.24
C GLN A 76 -0.65 -0.80 -8.66
N GLU A 77 -1.59 -1.70 -8.94
CA GLU A 77 -2.23 -1.81 -10.25
C GLU A 77 -2.95 -0.51 -10.64
N ASN A 78 -3.81 0.00 -9.74
CA ASN A 78 -4.59 1.21 -10.00
C ASN A 78 -3.71 2.46 -10.12
N ALA A 79 -2.71 2.62 -9.25
CA ALA A 79 -1.79 3.76 -9.31
C ALA A 79 -0.94 3.74 -10.58
N ARG A 80 -0.42 2.59 -11.00
CA ARG A 80 0.36 2.45 -12.24
C ARG A 80 -0.50 2.70 -13.47
N SER A 81 -1.73 2.22 -13.49
CA SER A 81 -2.71 2.52 -14.55
C SER A 81 -2.97 4.03 -14.66
N MET A 82 -3.16 4.69 -13.51
CA MET A 82 -3.36 6.13 -13.45
C MET A 82 -2.13 6.92 -13.93
N ILE A 83 -0.91 6.50 -13.56
CA ILE A 83 0.33 7.10 -14.07
C ILE A 83 0.39 6.99 -15.60
N SER A 84 0.08 5.81 -16.13
CA SER A 84 0.06 5.59 -17.58
C SER A 84 -0.95 6.49 -18.29
N ASP A 85 -2.15 6.65 -17.72
CA ASP A 85 -3.16 7.56 -18.25
C ASP A 85 -2.71 9.02 -18.25
N ILE A 86 -2.15 9.50 -17.12
CA ILE A 86 -1.60 10.87 -16.99
C ILE A 86 -0.51 11.11 -18.05
N HIS A 87 0.41 10.16 -18.19
CA HIS A 87 1.48 10.24 -19.18
C HIS A 87 0.94 10.21 -20.61
N SER A 88 -0.09 9.43 -20.91
CA SER A 88 -0.71 9.37 -22.26
C SER A 88 -1.31 10.73 -22.67
N ARG A 89 -1.74 11.53 -21.69
CA ARG A 89 -2.23 12.90 -21.87
C ARG A 89 -1.12 13.96 -21.94
N GLY A 90 0.15 13.56 -21.97
CA GLY A 90 1.31 14.46 -22.06
C GLY A 90 1.62 15.22 -20.77
N LYS A 91 1.13 14.79 -19.63
CA LYS A 91 1.36 15.40 -18.32
C LYS A 91 2.37 14.63 -17.49
N ASP A 92 3.03 15.31 -16.57
CA ASP A 92 3.85 14.69 -15.54
C ASP A 92 2.99 14.18 -14.38
N ALA A 93 3.44 13.16 -13.66
CA ALA A 93 2.77 12.60 -12.48
C ALA A 93 3.58 12.86 -11.21
N ILE A 94 2.92 13.28 -10.13
CA ILE A 94 3.54 13.53 -8.82
C ILE A 94 2.90 12.59 -7.80
N ILE A 95 3.66 11.65 -7.25
CA ILE A 95 3.24 10.81 -6.14
C ILE A 95 3.45 11.58 -4.83
N VAL A 96 2.42 11.68 -3.99
CA VAL A 96 2.48 12.37 -2.70
C VAL A 96 1.95 11.47 -1.59
N GLY A 97 2.73 11.25 -0.54
CA GLY A 97 2.23 10.50 0.60
C GLY A 97 3.29 10.08 1.62
N GLY A 98 2.84 9.35 2.63
CA GLY A 98 3.67 8.83 3.72
C GLY A 98 3.72 7.30 3.79
N THR A 99 2.90 6.58 3.00
CA THR A 99 2.85 5.12 3.03
C THR A 99 3.99 4.55 2.18
N GLY A 100 5.13 4.29 2.82
CA GLY A 100 6.35 3.84 2.14
C GLY A 100 6.16 2.58 1.29
N LEU A 101 5.31 1.62 1.74
CA LEU A 101 5.00 0.42 0.97
C LEU A 101 4.27 0.74 -0.34
N TYR A 102 3.37 1.73 -0.35
CA TYR A 102 2.67 2.16 -1.56
C TYR A 102 3.61 2.83 -2.56
N ILE A 103 4.50 3.70 -2.06
CA ILE A 103 5.51 4.34 -2.91
C ILE A 103 6.43 3.28 -3.50
N LYS A 104 6.93 2.37 -2.67
CA LYS A 104 7.78 1.26 -3.13
C LYS A 104 7.05 0.37 -4.16
N ALA A 105 5.77 0.06 -3.94
CA ALA A 105 4.98 -0.73 -4.89
C ALA A 105 4.84 -0.08 -6.26
N ILE A 106 4.77 1.26 -6.33
CA ILE A 106 4.74 1.96 -7.61
C ILE A 106 6.10 1.92 -8.31
N LEU A 107 7.19 2.17 -7.56
CA LEU A 107 8.53 2.38 -8.12
C LEU A 107 9.25 1.07 -8.46
N ASP A 108 9.07 0.05 -7.63
CA ASP A 108 9.77 -1.23 -7.74
C ASP A 108 8.86 -2.30 -8.37
N GLU A 109 9.45 -3.29 -9.01
CA GLU A 109 8.72 -4.46 -9.53
C GLU A 109 8.38 -5.44 -8.40
N LEU A 110 7.59 -4.98 -7.43
CA LEU A 110 7.13 -5.85 -6.35
C LEU A 110 6.03 -6.77 -6.85
N ASN A 111 6.28 -8.07 -6.71
CA ASN A 111 5.26 -9.10 -6.91
C ASN A 111 4.59 -9.41 -5.58
N PHE A 112 3.28 -9.24 -5.55
CA PHE A 112 2.49 -9.59 -4.38
C PHE A 112 1.81 -10.94 -4.66
N PRO A 113 2.17 -12.01 -3.94
CA PRO A 113 1.45 -13.28 -4.04
C PRO A 113 -0.03 -13.08 -3.77
N ASP A 114 -0.86 -13.87 -4.46
CA ASP A 114 -2.30 -13.85 -4.29
C ASP A 114 -2.70 -14.07 -2.82
N THR A 115 -3.91 -13.67 -2.49
CA THR A 115 -4.56 -13.94 -1.21
C THR A 115 -5.63 -15.01 -1.41
N ASP A 116 -5.75 -15.92 -0.44
CA ASP A 116 -6.85 -16.89 -0.41
C ASP A 116 -7.66 -16.67 0.88
N PRO A 117 -8.90 -16.16 0.76
CA PRO A 117 -9.74 -15.90 1.93
C PRO A 117 -10.02 -17.13 2.79
N VAL A 118 -10.07 -18.33 2.19
CA VAL A 118 -10.30 -19.57 2.92
C VAL A 118 -9.07 -19.93 3.75
N VAL A 119 -7.90 -19.94 3.12
CA VAL A 119 -6.62 -20.19 3.82
C VAL A 119 -6.40 -19.18 4.93
N ARG A 120 -6.70 -17.90 4.66
CA ARG A 120 -6.57 -16.85 5.67
C ARG A 120 -7.50 -17.09 6.86
N ALA A 121 -8.79 -17.38 6.61
CA ALA A 121 -9.76 -17.63 7.67
C ALA A 121 -9.37 -18.84 8.54
N GLU A 122 -8.84 -19.92 7.96
CA GLU A 122 -8.32 -21.05 8.70
C GLU A 122 -7.18 -20.66 9.66
N LEU A 123 -6.21 -19.88 9.18
CA LEU A 123 -5.07 -19.41 9.98
C LEU A 123 -5.49 -18.44 11.08
N GLU A 124 -6.45 -17.57 10.80
CA GLU A 124 -7.03 -16.64 11.78
C GLU A 124 -7.83 -17.39 12.86
N LEU A 125 -8.57 -18.42 12.50
CA LEU A 125 -9.27 -19.29 13.47
C LEU A 125 -8.27 -20.06 14.35
N GLU A 126 -7.20 -20.59 13.75
CA GLU A 126 -6.14 -21.25 14.51
C GLU A 126 -5.47 -20.28 15.49
N PHE A 127 -5.18 -19.05 15.05
CA PHE A 127 -4.66 -18.00 15.90
C PHE A 127 -5.61 -17.66 17.07
N ALA A 128 -6.91 -17.53 16.79
CA ALA A 128 -7.90 -17.22 17.81
C ALA A 128 -8.06 -18.32 18.87
N THR A 129 -7.85 -19.58 18.49
CA THR A 129 -8.04 -20.75 19.38
C THR A 129 -6.78 -21.18 20.11
N GLN A 130 -5.60 -21.07 19.48
CA GLN A 130 -4.32 -21.61 20.00
C GLN A 130 -3.26 -20.53 20.26
N GLY A 131 -3.54 -19.29 19.89
CA GLY A 131 -2.58 -18.19 19.96
C GLY A 131 -1.50 -18.26 18.88
N ILE A 132 -0.52 -17.34 18.98
CA ILE A 132 0.52 -17.17 17.94
C ILE A 132 1.61 -18.25 17.97
N GLY A 133 1.79 -18.94 19.10
CA GLY A 133 2.90 -19.89 19.31
C GLY A 133 2.98 -20.97 18.21
N PRO A 134 1.95 -21.79 18.01
CA PRO A 134 1.97 -22.87 17.02
C PRO A 134 2.19 -22.36 15.59
N LEU A 135 1.59 -21.23 15.23
CA LEU A 135 1.76 -20.60 13.92
C LEU A 135 3.21 -20.14 13.70
N PHE A 136 3.79 -19.49 14.69
CA PHE A 136 5.18 -19.03 14.59
C PHE A 136 6.18 -20.19 14.53
N ASP A 137 5.96 -21.26 15.31
CA ASP A 137 6.78 -22.48 15.27
C ASP A 137 6.68 -23.17 13.90
N ARG A 138 5.50 -23.15 13.26
CA ARG A 138 5.30 -23.62 11.89
C ARG A 138 6.07 -22.77 10.90
N LEU A 139 5.98 -21.45 11.01
CA LEU A 139 6.74 -20.53 10.15
C LEU A 139 8.24 -20.78 10.27
N ALA A 140 8.75 -20.93 11.50
CA ALA A 140 10.18 -21.19 11.74
C ALA A 140 10.68 -22.49 11.09
N LYS A 141 9.80 -23.50 10.93
CA LYS A 141 10.13 -24.75 10.23
C LYS A 141 10.09 -24.61 8.70
N LEU A 142 9.11 -23.84 8.18
CA LEU A 142 8.89 -23.70 6.74
C LEU A 142 9.76 -22.61 6.10
N ASP A 143 10.03 -21.55 6.84
CA ASP A 143 10.87 -20.43 6.41
C ASP A 143 11.59 -19.80 7.62
N PRO A 144 12.75 -20.37 8.02
CA PRO A 144 13.54 -19.85 9.14
C PRO A 144 13.96 -18.40 8.96
N ALA A 145 14.21 -17.97 7.72
CA ALA A 145 14.62 -16.60 7.42
C ALA A 145 13.47 -15.60 7.66
N ALA A 146 12.25 -15.96 7.26
CA ALA A 146 11.07 -15.18 7.59
C ALA A 146 10.83 -15.10 9.10
N ALA A 147 10.99 -16.21 9.83
CA ALA A 147 10.82 -16.25 11.27
C ALA A 147 11.85 -15.39 12.03
N LEU A 148 13.06 -15.24 11.50
CA LEU A 148 14.06 -14.31 12.05
C LEU A 148 13.74 -12.84 11.78
N ALA A 149 13.09 -12.54 10.64
CA ALA A 149 12.79 -11.17 10.22
C ALA A 149 11.44 -10.66 10.73
N ILE A 150 10.53 -11.54 11.11
CA ILE A 150 9.17 -11.20 11.55
C ILE A 150 9.10 -11.26 13.08
N ASP A 151 8.69 -10.17 13.68
CA ASP A 151 8.39 -10.16 15.12
C ASP A 151 7.24 -11.14 15.41
N LYS A 152 7.46 -12.08 16.35
CA LYS A 152 6.47 -13.06 16.80
C LYS A 152 5.17 -12.39 17.28
N ALA A 153 5.22 -11.20 17.84
CA ALA A 153 4.04 -10.45 18.27
C ALA A 153 3.21 -9.91 17.10
N ASN A 154 3.77 -9.84 15.89
CA ASN A 154 3.07 -9.38 14.69
C ASN A 154 2.30 -10.54 14.04
N SER A 155 1.16 -10.91 14.66
CA SER A 155 0.30 -12.03 14.19
C SER A 155 -0.14 -11.86 12.73
N ARG A 156 -0.46 -10.64 12.30
CA ARG A 156 -0.87 -10.37 10.91
C ARG A 156 0.22 -10.75 9.91
N ARG A 157 1.48 -10.46 10.22
CA ARG A 157 2.61 -10.77 9.34
C ARG A 157 2.97 -12.24 9.36
N VAL A 158 2.85 -12.91 10.51
CA VAL A 158 3.02 -14.37 10.64
C VAL A 158 1.95 -15.11 9.83
N ILE A 159 0.67 -14.74 9.99
CA ILE A 159 -0.44 -15.32 9.24
C ILE A 159 -0.23 -15.10 7.73
N ARG A 160 0.15 -13.90 7.30
CA ARG A 160 0.41 -13.60 5.89
C ARG A 160 1.55 -14.45 5.33
N ALA A 161 2.62 -14.63 6.07
CA ALA A 161 3.73 -15.48 5.63
C ALA A 161 3.31 -16.94 5.43
N LEU A 162 2.53 -17.50 6.37
CA LEU A 162 2.00 -18.85 6.26
C LEU A 162 0.98 -19.00 5.13
N GLU A 163 0.11 -18.02 4.92
CA GLU A 163 -0.82 -17.96 3.80
C GLU A 163 -0.07 -18.07 2.46
N VAL A 164 0.94 -17.19 2.26
CA VAL A 164 1.77 -17.21 1.04
C VAL A 164 2.46 -18.56 0.84
N ILE A 165 3.04 -19.13 1.88
CA ILE A 165 3.68 -20.46 1.80
C ILE A 165 2.65 -21.53 1.41
N LYS A 166 1.45 -21.49 1.99
CA LYS A 166 0.39 -22.48 1.72
C LYS A 166 -0.13 -22.38 0.28
N ILE A 167 -0.27 -21.17 -0.25
CA ILE A 167 -0.76 -20.90 -1.61
C ILE A 167 0.30 -21.22 -2.67
N THR A 168 1.54 -20.80 -2.43
CA THR A 168 2.60 -20.84 -3.46
C THR A 168 3.46 -22.11 -3.40
N GLY A 169 3.48 -22.79 -2.25
CA GLY A 169 4.43 -23.87 -1.97
C GLY A 169 5.89 -23.41 -1.83
N LYS A 170 6.15 -22.10 -1.79
CA LYS A 170 7.48 -21.51 -1.71
C LYS A 170 7.67 -20.76 -0.39
N PRO A 171 8.91 -20.61 0.12
CA PRO A 171 9.18 -19.75 1.26
C PRO A 171 8.68 -18.32 1.04
N PHE A 172 8.18 -17.69 2.10
CA PHE A 172 7.71 -16.30 2.05
C PHE A 172 8.82 -15.33 1.64
N THR A 173 10.05 -15.57 2.10
CA THR A 173 11.23 -14.78 1.74
C THR A 173 11.57 -14.85 0.25
N ALA A 174 11.22 -15.92 -0.46
CA ALA A 174 11.40 -16.03 -1.90
C ALA A 174 10.43 -15.15 -2.71
N SER A 175 9.35 -14.66 -2.08
CA SER A 175 8.36 -13.77 -2.69
C SER A 175 8.59 -12.29 -2.34
N ALA A 176 9.61 -11.99 -1.55
CA ALA A 176 9.90 -10.64 -1.03
C ALA A 176 10.92 -9.86 -1.87
N ASN A 177 11.32 -10.38 -3.05
CA ASN A 177 12.24 -9.71 -3.98
C ASN A 177 11.49 -8.90 -4.99
#